data_ebf69f76d2c51e2db01fb28044ae9d4f
#
_entry.id   ebf69f76d2c51e2db01fb28044ae9d4f
#
_cell.length_a   1.000
_cell.length_b   1.000
_cell.length_c   1.000
_cell.angle_alpha   90.00
_cell.angle_beta   90.00
_cell.angle_gamma   90.00
#
_symmetry.space_group_name_H-M   'P 1'
#
loop_
_entity.id
_entity.type
_entity.pdbx_description
1 polymer ?
#
loop_
_entity_poly.entity_id
_entity_poly.type
_entity_poly.pdbx_seq_one_letter_code
_entity_poly.pdbx_strand_id
1 'polypeptide(L)'
;MLTLNNLSKSYDGVTVLNDISLSIKDAEIVSILGSSGSGKTTLLNLILGLIQPDSGSIIFDDEDITLVPMERRGFNIVFQDYALFPNLTAYKNIVYGLRNYPDRSTAEEVKSLIQLLGLEEHLDKKIDKLSGGQKQRVALARTLVMKPRILLLDEPLSALDGVIKESIKEQIVKIAKGFNLTTIIVTHDPEEALTISDKVLIINQGNIEQFGTPSQIINEPKSEFVKNF
;
A
#
# COMPACT_ATOMS: atom_id res chain seq x y z
N MET A 1 -3.93 -3.49 15.06
CA MET A 1 -5.16 -3.61 14.23
C MET A 1 -5.60 -2.23 13.74
N LEU A 2 -5.96 -2.07 12.45
CA LEU A 2 -6.50 -0.81 11.89
C LEU A 2 -8.01 -0.93 11.72
N THR A 3 -8.78 0.01 12.29
CA THR A 3 -10.24 0.06 12.18
C THR A 3 -10.68 1.42 11.63
N LEU A 4 -11.52 1.39 10.62
CA LEU A 4 -12.19 2.54 10.03
C LEU A 4 -13.65 2.51 10.48
N ASN A 5 -14.14 3.61 11.04
CA ASN A 5 -15.50 3.73 11.55
C ASN A 5 -16.22 4.87 10.83
N ASN A 6 -17.22 4.53 10.02
CA ASN A 6 -18.15 5.47 9.36
C ASN A 6 -17.45 6.62 8.64
N LEU A 7 -16.28 6.33 7.98
CA LEU A 7 -15.51 7.35 7.29
C LEU A 7 -16.27 7.88 6.07
N SER A 8 -16.41 9.19 6.01
CA SER A 8 -16.98 9.87 4.84
C SER A 8 -16.09 11.03 4.40
N LYS A 9 -16.06 11.27 3.08
CA LYS A 9 -15.29 12.35 2.47
C LYS A 9 -15.99 12.89 1.24
N SER A 10 -16.09 14.22 1.16
CA SER A 10 -16.66 14.94 0.02
C SER A 10 -15.67 16.01 -0.46
N TYR A 11 -15.77 16.36 -1.74
CA TYR A 11 -15.08 17.50 -2.35
C TYR A 11 -16.07 18.31 -3.15
N ASP A 12 -16.12 19.61 -2.91
CA ASP A 12 -17.03 20.55 -3.60
C ASP A 12 -18.51 20.08 -3.64
N GLY A 13 -18.97 19.50 -2.51
CA GLY A 13 -20.34 18.98 -2.37
C GLY A 13 -20.58 17.61 -3.00
N VAL A 14 -19.55 16.99 -3.62
CA VAL A 14 -19.63 15.62 -4.18
C VAL A 14 -19.06 14.63 -3.18
N THR A 15 -19.87 13.69 -2.72
CA THR A 15 -19.44 12.61 -1.83
C THR A 15 -18.59 11.59 -2.61
N VAL A 16 -17.34 11.41 -2.17
CA VAL A 16 -16.37 10.47 -2.77
C VAL A 16 -16.26 9.19 -1.96
N LEU A 17 -16.43 9.27 -0.65
CA LEU A 17 -16.52 8.11 0.25
C LEU A 17 -17.70 8.32 1.18
N ASN A 18 -18.49 7.27 1.34
CA ASN A 18 -19.72 7.31 2.12
C ASN A 18 -19.75 6.15 3.13
N ASP A 19 -19.65 6.48 4.42
CA ASP A 19 -19.83 5.54 5.53
C ASP A 19 -18.94 4.27 5.45
N ILE A 20 -17.66 4.45 5.17
CA ILE A 20 -16.70 3.36 5.06
C ILE A 20 -16.34 2.82 6.45
N SER A 21 -16.74 1.58 6.71
CA SER A 21 -16.46 0.88 7.98
C SER A 21 -15.86 -0.50 7.73
N LEU A 22 -14.65 -0.75 8.24
CA LEU A 22 -13.98 -2.06 8.16
C LEU A 22 -12.85 -2.17 9.19
N SER A 23 -12.38 -3.40 9.42
CA SER A 23 -11.21 -3.67 10.27
C SER A 23 -10.21 -4.56 9.54
N ILE A 24 -8.94 -4.17 9.60
CA ILE A 24 -7.78 -4.89 9.06
C ILE A 24 -6.96 -5.40 10.24
N LYS A 25 -6.72 -6.71 10.28
CA LYS A 25 -5.91 -7.33 11.32
C LYS A 25 -4.42 -7.10 11.10
N ASP A 26 -3.65 -7.28 12.16
CA ASP A 26 -2.19 -7.21 12.05
C ASP A 26 -1.66 -8.32 11.13
N ALA A 27 -0.62 -7.99 10.37
CA ALA A 27 0.00 -8.86 9.37
C ALA A 27 -0.95 -9.36 8.26
N GLU A 28 -2.13 -8.75 8.10
CA GLU A 28 -3.07 -9.04 7.02
C GLU A 28 -2.69 -8.25 5.76
N ILE A 29 -2.76 -8.89 4.60
CA ILE A 29 -2.64 -8.24 3.29
C ILE A 29 -4.06 -7.98 2.79
N VAL A 30 -4.42 -6.72 2.60
CA VAL A 30 -5.75 -6.31 2.11
C VAL A 30 -5.60 -5.55 0.80
N SER A 31 -6.27 -6.01 -0.25
CA SER A 31 -6.40 -5.24 -1.49
C SER A 31 -7.68 -4.42 -1.51
N ILE A 32 -7.57 -3.18 -1.96
CA ILE A 32 -8.69 -2.28 -2.25
C ILE A 32 -8.88 -2.27 -3.76
N LEU A 33 -9.97 -2.86 -4.21
CA LEU A 33 -10.34 -3.03 -5.61
C LEU A 33 -11.53 -2.12 -5.96
N GLY A 34 -11.57 -1.60 -7.16
CA GLY A 34 -12.67 -0.79 -7.67
C GLY A 34 -12.32 -0.08 -8.97
N SER A 35 -13.33 0.41 -9.67
CA SER A 35 -13.14 1.17 -10.91
C SER A 35 -12.39 2.50 -10.69
N SER A 36 -11.93 3.12 -11.75
CA SER A 36 -11.38 4.49 -11.66
C SER A 36 -12.43 5.44 -11.10
N GLY A 37 -12.02 6.32 -10.18
CA GLY A 37 -12.92 7.28 -9.53
C GLY A 37 -13.80 6.69 -8.41
N SER A 38 -13.66 5.40 -8.04
CA SER A 38 -14.46 4.79 -6.97
C SER A 38 -14.12 5.25 -5.54
N GLY A 39 -13.05 6.04 -5.34
CA GLY A 39 -12.63 6.55 -4.03
C GLY A 39 -11.40 5.88 -3.42
N LYS A 40 -10.77 4.91 -4.08
CA LYS A 40 -9.60 4.14 -3.57
C LYS A 40 -8.44 5.03 -3.08
N THR A 41 -8.00 5.95 -3.93
CA THR A 41 -6.90 6.88 -3.59
C THR A 41 -7.30 7.83 -2.46
N THR A 42 -8.57 8.26 -2.40
CA THR A 42 -9.08 9.06 -1.29
C THR A 42 -9.03 8.28 0.02
N LEU A 43 -9.47 7.00 0.02
CA LEU A 43 -9.39 6.14 1.20
C LEU A 43 -7.94 5.92 1.63
N LEU A 44 -7.03 5.67 0.68
CA LEU A 44 -5.61 5.54 0.95
C LEU A 44 -5.05 6.81 1.63
N ASN A 45 -5.37 7.99 1.10
CA ASN A 45 -4.92 9.27 1.63
C ASN A 45 -5.47 9.57 3.04
N LEU A 46 -6.71 9.15 3.34
CA LEU A 46 -7.29 9.22 4.69
C LEU A 46 -6.50 8.32 5.66
N ILE A 47 -6.24 7.06 5.28
CA ILE A 47 -5.46 6.12 6.10
C ILE A 47 -4.05 6.65 6.34
N LEU A 48 -3.42 7.24 5.33
CA LEU A 48 -2.10 7.86 5.47
C LEU A 48 -2.11 9.11 6.35
N GLY A 49 -3.22 9.83 6.44
CA GLY A 49 -3.29 11.14 7.11
C GLY A 49 -2.82 12.30 6.24
N LEU A 50 -2.79 12.11 4.91
CA LEU A 50 -2.55 13.20 3.95
C LEU A 50 -3.76 14.14 3.85
N ILE A 51 -4.96 13.61 4.05
CA ILE A 51 -6.21 14.36 4.13
C ILE A 51 -6.98 13.92 5.38
N GLN A 52 -7.93 14.74 5.82
CA GLN A 52 -8.82 14.43 6.94
C GLN A 52 -10.20 14.02 6.44
N PRO A 53 -10.90 13.08 7.11
CA PRO A 53 -12.29 12.77 6.82
C PRO A 53 -13.21 13.93 7.23
N ASP A 54 -14.38 13.99 6.60
CA ASP A 54 -15.43 14.96 7.00
C ASP A 54 -16.22 14.42 8.20
N SER A 55 -16.30 13.08 8.32
CA SER A 55 -16.88 12.38 9.48
C SER A 55 -16.27 11.00 9.65
N GLY A 56 -16.50 10.39 10.82
CA GLY A 56 -15.98 9.08 11.18
C GLY A 56 -14.62 9.15 11.86
N SER A 57 -14.02 7.98 12.13
CA SER A 57 -12.73 7.88 12.82
C SER A 57 -11.86 6.76 12.27
N ILE A 58 -10.54 6.92 12.47
CA ILE A 58 -9.50 5.93 12.15
C ILE A 58 -8.82 5.55 13.45
N ILE A 59 -8.97 4.29 13.84
CA ILE A 59 -8.37 3.75 15.06
C ILE A 59 -7.24 2.81 14.68
N PHE A 60 -6.07 2.97 15.28
CA PHE A 60 -4.93 2.07 15.10
C PHE A 60 -4.34 1.69 16.46
N ASP A 61 -4.32 0.38 16.75
CA ASP A 61 -3.90 -0.19 18.04
C ASP A 61 -4.57 0.51 19.25
N ASP A 62 -5.90 0.63 19.16
CA ASP A 62 -6.79 1.25 20.15
C ASP A 62 -6.61 2.78 20.33
N GLU A 63 -5.75 3.42 19.53
CA GLU A 63 -5.56 4.86 19.53
C GLU A 63 -6.31 5.51 18.36
N ASP A 64 -7.00 6.61 18.62
CA ASP A 64 -7.61 7.44 17.58
C ASP A 64 -6.53 8.25 16.85
N ILE A 65 -6.28 7.90 15.60
CA ILE A 65 -5.29 8.56 14.75
C ILE A 65 -5.93 9.46 13.68
N THR A 66 -7.23 9.72 13.77
CA THR A 66 -7.99 10.44 12.74
C THR A 66 -7.34 11.76 12.35
N LEU A 67 -6.93 12.56 13.36
CA LEU A 67 -6.29 13.86 13.16
C LEU A 67 -4.76 13.82 13.28
N VAL A 68 -4.16 12.65 13.49
CA VAL A 68 -2.72 12.50 13.55
C VAL A 68 -2.14 12.67 12.14
N PRO A 69 -1.18 13.59 11.93
CA PRO A 69 -0.58 13.81 10.62
C PRO A 69 0.29 12.62 10.20
N MET A 70 0.47 12.45 8.89
CA MET A 70 1.17 11.32 8.26
C MET A 70 2.51 11.00 8.92
N GLU A 71 3.33 12.02 9.22
CA GLU A 71 4.69 11.87 9.76
C GLU A 71 4.72 11.17 11.12
N ARG A 72 3.61 11.19 11.85
CA ARG A 72 3.48 10.60 13.19
C ARG A 72 2.73 9.27 13.22
N ARG A 73 2.08 8.85 12.12
CA ARG A 73 1.35 7.57 12.06
C ARG A 73 2.29 6.36 11.97
N GLY A 74 3.52 6.56 11.47
CA GLY A 74 4.46 5.47 11.24
C GLY A 74 4.04 4.57 10.07
N PHE A 75 3.18 5.05 9.18
CA PHE A 75 2.76 4.37 7.96
C PHE A 75 3.59 4.87 6.80
N ASN A 76 3.92 4.01 5.85
CA ASN A 76 4.66 4.40 4.66
C ASN A 76 3.97 3.89 3.40
N ILE A 77 4.21 4.61 2.29
CA ILE A 77 3.61 4.32 1.00
C ILE A 77 4.66 4.17 -0.10
N VAL A 78 4.39 3.27 -1.03
CA VAL A 78 4.99 3.24 -2.36
C VAL A 78 3.93 3.73 -3.34
N PHE A 79 4.20 4.86 -3.99
CA PHE A 79 3.32 5.45 -5.00
C PHE A 79 3.47 4.74 -6.34
N GLN A 80 2.47 4.88 -7.22
CA GLN A 80 2.44 4.29 -8.55
C GLN A 80 3.63 4.72 -9.43
N ASP A 81 4.10 5.96 -9.31
CA ASP A 81 5.29 6.50 -10.01
C ASP A 81 6.60 6.26 -9.25
N TYR A 82 6.53 5.47 -8.14
CA TYR A 82 7.63 5.18 -7.22
C TYR A 82 8.17 6.39 -6.44
N ALA A 83 7.91 7.61 -6.84
CA ALA A 83 8.35 8.87 -6.23
C ALA A 83 9.85 8.86 -5.84
N LEU A 84 10.71 8.26 -6.67
CA LEU A 84 12.15 8.20 -6.43
C LEU A 84 12.82 9.53 -6.76
N PHE A 85 13.84 9.89 -5.99
CA PHE A 85 14.64 11.08 -6.22
C PHE A 85 15.55 10.89 -7.44
N PRO A 86 15.30 11.56 -8.57
CA PRO A 86 16.00 11.29 -9.84
C PRO A 86 17.49 11.64 -9.80
N ASN A 87 17.88 12.59 -8.93
CA ASN A 87 19.27 13.05 -8.79
C ASN A 87 20.12 12.13 -7.91
N LEU A 88 19.50 11.16 -7.23
CA LEU A 88 20.18 10.24 -6.32
C LEU A 88 20.39 8.87 -6.98
N THR A 89 21.40 8.12 -6.51
CA THR A 89 21.55 6.71 -6.87
C THR A 89 20.50 5.84 -6.17
N ALA A 90 20.38 4.57 -6.58
CA ALA A 90 19.50 3.60 -5.93
C ALA A 90 19.80 3.51 -4.43
N TYR A 91 21.07 3.33 -4.04
CA TYR A 91 21.46 3.29 -2.63
C TYR A 91 21.07 4.55 -1.87
N LYS A 92 21.37 5.73 -2.42
CA LYS A 92 21.01 7.01 -1.77
C LYS A 92 19.51 7.21 -1.64
N ASN A 93 18.70 6.67 -2.55
CA ASN A 93 17.25 6.63 -2.42
C ASN A 93 16.83 5.72 -1.25
N ILE A 94 17.38 4.50 -1.18
CA ILE A 94 17.07 3.52 -0.13
C ILE A 94 17.31 4.11 1.25
N VAL A 95 18.50 4.67 1.49
CA VAL A 95 18.89 5.16 2.82
C VAL A 95 18.48 6.62 3.09
N TYR A 96 17.70 7.24 2.21
CA TYR A 96 17.39 8.66 2.31
C TYR A 96 16.73 9.04 3.64
N GLY A 97 15.74 8.28 4.06
CA GLY A 97 15.02 8.53 5.32
C GLY A 97 15.88 8.34 6.57
N LEU A 98 16.90 7.48 6.51
CA LEU A 98 17.81 7.23 7.63
C LEU A 98 18.69 8.43 7.98
N ARG A 99 18.78 9.46 7.10
CA ARG A 99 19.47 10.71 7.43
C ARG A 99 18.84 11.45 8.60
N ASN A 100 17.51 11.40 8.68
CA ASN A 100 16.74 12.05 9.74
C ASN A 100 16.42 11.09 10.89
N TYR A 101 16.46 9.76 10.64
CA TYR A 101 16.10 8.71 11.59
C TYR A 101 17.14 7.59 11.54
N PRO A 102 18.41 7.83 11.95
CA PRO A 102 19.52 6.90 11.78
C PRO A 102 19.30 5.57 12.53
N ASP A 103 18.56 5.59 13.62
CA ASP A 103 18.32 4.43 14.47
C ASP A 103 17.19 3.50 13.97
N ARG A 104 16.54 3.83 12.83
CA ARG A 104 15.46 3.00 12.30
C ARG A 104 15.96 1.65 11.78
N SER A 105 17.11 1.62 11.12
CA SER A 105 17.70 0.38 10.63
C SER A 105 19.21 0.41 10.74
N THR A 106 19.79 -0.73 11.13
CA THR A 106 21.25 -0.91 11.14
C THR A 106 21.78 -1.11 9.71
N ALA A 107 23.11 -0.98 9.54
CA ALA A 107 23.76 -1.23 8.25
C ALA A 107 23.55 -2.68 7.77
N GLU A 108 23.53 -3.64 8.70
CA GLU A 108 23.29 -5.06 8.42
C GLU A 108 21.85 -5.30 7.95
N GLU A 109 20.86 -4.65 8.56
CA GLU A 109 19.46 -4.75 8.15
C GLU A 109 19.26 -4.14 6.76
N VAL A 110 19.86 -2.98 6.49
CA VAL A 110 19.82 -2.36 5.14
C VAL A 110 20.45 -3.30 4.11
N LYS A 111 21.62 -3.90 4.41
CA LYS A 111 22.29 -4.86 3.53
C LYS A 111 21.41 -6.09 3.27
N SER A 112 20.82 -6.67 4.30
CA SER A 112 19.92 -7.82 4.20
C SER A 112 18.70 -7.53 3.33
N LEU A 113 18.12 -6.33 3.46
CA LEU A 113 16.99 -5.90 2.65
C LEU A 113 17.38 -5.70 1.18
N ILE A 114 18.55 -5.11 0.90
CA ILE A 114 19.10 -4.98 -0.44
C ILE A 114 19.26 -6.34 -1.11
N GLN A 115 19.82 -7.33 -0.39
CA GLN A 115 19.95 -8.71 -0.86
C GLN A 115 18.61 -9.38 -1.11
N LEU A 116 17.67 -9.24 -0.17
CA LEU A 116 16.29 -9.79 -0.32
C LEU A 116 15.62 -9.29 -1.59
N LEU A 117 15.88 -8.03 -1.97
CA LEU A 117 15.27 -7.37 -3.14
C LEU A 117 16.14 -7.52 -4.41
N GLY A 118 17.30 -8.18 -4.34
CA GLY A 118 18.20 -8.39 -5.49
C GLY A 118 18.69 -7.08 -6.10
N LEU A 119 19.13 -6.14 -5.26
CA LEU A 119 19.55 -4.79 -5.68
C LEU A 119 21.05 -4.57 -5.63
N GLU A 120 21.86 -5.57 -5.25
CA GLU A 120 23.30 -5.42 -5.00
C GLU A 120 24.05 -4.81 -6.18
N GLU A 121 23.76 -5.26 -7.41
CA GLU A 121 24.42 -4.80 -8.64
C GLU A 121 23.89 -3.45 -9.17
N HIS A 122 22.91 -2.88 -8.47
CA HIS A 122 22.19 -1.68 -8.97
C HIS A 122 22.38 -0.45 -8.09
N LEU A 123 23.08 -0.57 -6.97
CA LEU A 123 23.17 0.44 -5.92
C LEU A 123 23.72 1.79 -6.40
N ASP A 124 24.73 1.76 -7.27
CA ASP A 124 25.39 2.96 -7.79
C ASP A 124 24.70 3.57 -9.03
N LYS A 125 23.69 2.87 -9.58
CA LYS A 125 22.97 3.35 -10.75
C LYS A 125 22.04 4.51 -10.37
N LYS A 126 21.93 5.51 -11.26
CA LYS A 126 20.89 6.54 -11.18
C LYS A 126 19.54 5.96 -11.58
N ILE A 127 18.48 6.61 -11.14
CA ILE A 127 17.10 6.11 -11.30
C ILE A 127 16.69 5.98 -12.78
N ASP A 128 17.18 6.86 -13.65
CA ASP A 128 16.94 6.81 -15.10
C ASP A 128 17.55 5.57 -15.78
N LYS A 129 18.53 4.91 -15.15
CA LYS A 129 19.20 3.70 -15.65
C LYS A 129 18.61 2.40 -15.11
N LEU A 130 17.52 2.47 -14.35
CA LEU A 130 16.84 1.31 -13.77
C LEU A 130 15.58 0.95 -14.59
N SER A 131 15.31 -0.35 -14.71
CA SER A 131 14.02 -0.84 -15.23
C SER A 131 12.87 -0.53 -14.28
N GLY A 132 11.61 -0.65 -14.73
CA GLY A 132 10.43 -0.45 -13.88
C GLY A 132 10.44 -1.32 -12.63
N GLY A 133 10.70 -2.62 -12.76
CA GLY A 133 10.79 -3.53 -11.61
C GLY A 133 11.97 -3.21 -10.68
N GLN A 134 13.10 -2.73 -11.20
CA GLN A 134 14.22 -2.27 -10.36
C GLN A 134 13.86 -1.00 -9.59
N LYS A 135 13.19 -0.02 -10.24
CA LYS A 135 12.69 1.20 -9.57
C LYS A 135 11.72 0.84 -8.46
N GLN A 136 10.80 -0.06 -8.71
CA GLN A 136 9.85 -0.52 -7.70
C GLN A 136 10.55 -1.16 -6.50
N ARG A 137 11.52 -2.06 -6.74
CA ARG A 137 12.30 -2.68 -5.66
C ARG A 137 13.09 -1.65 -4.84
N VAL A 138 13.64 -0.61 -5.49
CA VAL A 138 14.29 0.51 -4.79
C VAL A 138 13.29 1.29 -3.93
N ALA A 139 12.07 1.55 -4.43
CA ALA A 139 11.02 2.23 -3.67
C ALA A 139 10.53 1.40 -2.48
N LEU A 140 10.37 0.08 -2.66
CA LEU A 140 10.09 -0.85 -1.57
C LEU A 140 11.20 -0.84 -0.52
N ALA A 141 12.47 -0.97 -0.93
CA ALA A 141 13.62 -0.90 -0.02
C ALA A 141 13.62 0.40 0.79
N ARG A 142 13.46 1.56 0.11
CA ARG A 142 13.39 2.89 0.75
C ARG A 142 12.30 2.97 1.80
N THR A 143 11.17 2.34 1.54
CA THR A 143 10.02 2.31 2.44
C THR A 143 10.27 1.40 3.64
N LEU A 144 10.81 0.21 3.39
CA LEU A 144 11.01 -0.84 4.40
C LEU A 144 12.15 -0.55 5.38
N VAL A 145 13.22 0.16 4.96
CA VAL A 145 14.30 0.57 5.87
C VAL A 145 13.79 1.48 7.00
N MET A 146 12.64 2.11 6.81
CA MET A 146 11.97 2.94 7.82
C MET A 146 11.16 2.13 8.83
N LYS A 147 11.04 0.79 8.66
CA LYS A 147 10.27 -0.13 9.51
C LYS A 147 8.85 0.40 9.74
N PRO A 148 8.03 0.53 8.69
CA PRO A 148 6.67 1.05 8.83
C PRO A 148 5.80 0.11 9.66
N ARG A 149 4.81 0.66 10.37
CA ARG A 149 3.77 -0.10 11.06
C ARG A 149 2.73 -0.65 10.07
N ILE A 150 2.43 0.10 9.00
CA ILE A 150 1.61 -0.32 7.86
C ILE A 150 2.32 0.08 6.56
N LEU A 151 2.36 -0.85 5.60
CA LEU A 151 2.83 -0.62 4.24
C LEU A 151 1.62 -0.38 3.33
N LEU A 152 1.60 0.76 2.64
CA LEU A 152 0.61 1.04 1.62
C LEU A 152 1.28 0.99 0.24
N LEU A 153 0.61 0.37 -0.71
CA LEU A 153 1.08 0.23 -2.10
C LEU A 153 -0.03 0.74 -3.03
N ASP A 154 0.26 1.81 -3.77
CA ASP A 154 -0.69 2.39 -4.73
C ASP A 154 -0.35 1.91 -6.13
N GLU A 155 -1.19 1.03 -6.67
CA GLU A 155 -1.05 0.38 -7.98
C GLU A 155 0.37 -0.16 -8.26
N PRO A 156 0.95 -0.98 -7.36
CA PRO A 156 2.37 -1.33 -7.42
C PRO A 156 2.78 -2.13 -8.66
N LEU A 157 1.84 -2.73 -9.36
CA LEU A 157 2.12 -3.65 -10.48
C LEU A 157 1.65 -3.11 -11.85
N SER A 158 1.00 -1.94 -11.87
CA SER A 158 0.34 -1.39 -13.07
C SER A 158 1.30 -1.05 -14.23
N ALA A 159 2.55 -0.75 -13.93
CA ALA A 159 3.57 -0.37 -14.93
C ALA A 159 4.54 -1.52 -15.30
N LEU A 160 4.20 -2.77 -14.95
CA LEU A 160 5.09 -3.92 -15.11
C LEU A 160 4.55 -4.94 -16.10
N ASP A 161 5.46 -5.54 -16.87
CA ASP A 161 5.16 -6.62 -17.82
C ASP A 161 5.01 -7.98 -17.10
N GLY A 162 4.26 -8.91 -17.69
CA GLY A 162 3.82 -10.16 -17.12
C GLY A 162 4.80 -10.92 -16.21
N VAL A 163 5.97 -11.34 -16.69
CA VAL A 163 6.95 -12.11 -15.90
C VAL A 163 7.52 -11.30 -14.73
N ILE A 164 7.77 -10.00 -14.96
CA ILE A 164 8.27 -9.09 -13.92
C ILE A 164 7.17 -8.88 -12.87
N LYS A 165 5.93 -8.72 -13.30
CA LYS A 165 4.75 -8.55 -12.45
C LYS A 165 4.61 -9.72 -11.46
N GLU A 166 4.68 -10.98 -11.94
CA GLU A 166 4.60 -12.15 -11.07
C GLU A 166 5.75 -12.18 -10.03
N SER A 167 6.98 -11.93 -10.47
CA SER A 167 8.13 -11.89 -9.56
C SER A 167 7.97 -10.83 -8.46
N ILE A 168 7.41 -9.66 -8.77
CA ILE A 168 7.18 -8.59 -7.78
C ILE A 168 6.00 -8.94 -6.85
N LYS A 169 4.94 -9.57 -7.37
CA LYS A 169 3.84 -10.10 -6.53
C LYS A 169 4.37 -11.04 -5.44
N GLU A 170 5.15 -12.03 -5.84
CA GLU A 170 5.77 -12.97 -4.90
C GLU A 170 6.65 -12.26 -3.86
N GLN A 171 7.45 -11.26 -4.30
CA GLN A 171 8.29 -10.47 -3.39
C GLN A 171 7.45 -9.67 -2.39
N ILE A 172 6.36 -9.02 -2.81
CA ILE A 172 5.46 -8.28 -1.91
C ILE A 172 4.90 -9.21 -0.84
N VAL A 173 4.36 -10.37 -1.24
CA VAL A 173 3.82 -11.36 -0.30
C VAL A 173 4.90 -11.88 0.66
N LYS A 174 6.08 -12.23 0.14
CA LYS A 174 7.21 -12.69 0.96
C LYS A 174 7.65 -11.65 1.98
N ILE A 175 7.71 -10.37 1.59
CA ILE A 175 8.04 -9.26 2.48
C ILE A 175 6.96 -9.09 3.54
N ALA A 176 5.70 -8.97 3.14
CA ALA A 176 4.59 -8.77 4.07
C ALA A 176 4.53 -9.88 5.13
N LYS A 177 4.62 -11.14 4.70
CA LYS A 177 4.61 -12.30 5.62
C LYS A 177 5.89 -12.41 6.44
N GLY A 178 7.07 -12.20 5.83
CA GLY A 178 8.38 -12.32 6.51
C GLY A 178 8.61 -11.26 7.59
N PHE A 179 8.04 -10.08 7.43
CA PHE A 179 8.13 -8.99 8.41
C PHE A 179 6.88 -8.84 9.29
N ASN A 180 5.88 -9.73 9.17
CA ASN A 180 4.57 -9.62 9.82
C ASN A 180 3.95 -8.22 9.60
N LEU A 181 4.02 -7.72 8.37
CA LEU A 181 3.68 -6.35 8.03
C LEU A 181 2.26 -6.26 7.50
N THR A 182 1.41 -5.52 8.20
CA THR A 182 0.08 -5.16 7.69
C THR A 182 0.25 -4.37 6.40
N THR A 183 -0.35 -4.86 5.32
CA THR A 183 -0.13 -4.30 3.98
C THR A 183 -1.47 -3.99 3.32
N ILE A 184 -1.61 -2.78 2.79
CA ILE A 184 -2.79 -2.34 2.04
C ILE A 184 -2.35 -2.06 0.61
N ILE A 185 -3.00 -2.70 -0.36
CA ILE A 185 -2.67 -2.61 -1.78
C ILE A 185 -3.88 -2.01 -2.51
N VAL A 186 -3.69 -0.91 -3.20
CA VAL A 186 -4.70 -0.39 -4.12
C VAL A 186 -4.40 -0.93 -5.51
N THR A 187 -5.40 -1.53 -6.15
CA THR A 187 -5.30 -2.00 -7.53
C THR A 187 -6.65 -1.89 -8.24
N HIS A 188 -6.62 -1.88 -9.56
CA HIS A 188 -7.80 -2.02 -10.40
C HIS A 188 -7.88 -3.41 -11.08
N ASP A 189 -6.88 -4.27 -10.84
CA ASP A 189 -6.77 -5.61 -11.41
C ASP A 189 -7.33 -6.65 -10.42
N PRO A 190 -8.47 -7.31 -10.74
CA PRO A 190 -9.07 -8.33 -9.88
C PRO A 190 -8.15 -9.53 -9.62
N GLU A 191 -7.40 -9.98 -10.64
CA GLU A 191 -6.51 -11.11 -10.51
C GLU A 191 -5.39 -10.83 -9.51
N GLU A 192 -4.82 -9.61 -9.54
CA GLU A 192 -3.86 -9.18 -8.52
C GLU A 192 -4.48 -9.26 -7.13
N ALA A 193 -5.63 -8.58 -6.92
CA ALA A 193 -6.28 -8.52 -5.62
C ALA A 193 -6.60 -9.92 -5.06
N LEU A 194 -7.13 -10.81 -5.90
CA LEU A 194 -7.55 -12.15 -5.48
C LEU A 194 -6.39 -13.10 -5.21
N THR A 195 -5.21 -12.88 -5.84
CA THR A 195 -4.05 -13.78 -5.72
C THR A 195 -3.10 -13.44 -4.58
N ILE A 196 -2.97 -12.15 -4.23
CA ILE A 196 -1.96 -11.70 -3.25
C ILE A 196 -2.52 -11.40 -1.87
N SER A 197 -3.86 -11.28 -1.72
CA SER A 197 -4.47 -10.75 -0.51
C SER A 197 -5.12 -11.82 0.36
N ASP A 198 -5.06 -11.60 1.67
CA ASP A 198 -5.84 -12.36 2.64
C ASP A 198 -7.31 -11.94 2.60
N LYS A 199 -7.58 -10.65 2.31
CA LYS A 199 -8.93 -10.10 2.07
C LYS A 199 -8.92 -9.07 0.95
N VAL A 200 -10.08 -8.90 0.32
CA VAL A 200 -10.34 -7.91 -0.71
C VAL A 200 -11.50 -7.01 -0.29
N LEU A 201 -11.28 -5.71 -0.37
CA LEU A 201 -12.29 -4.67 -0.24
C LEU A 201 -12.69 -4.20 -1.63
N ILE A 202 -13.94 -4.37 -2.01
CA ILE A 202 -14.47 -3.85 -3.28
C ILE A 202 -15.23 -2.57 -2.99
N ILE A 203 -14.79 -1.47 -3.64
CA ILE A 203 -15.41 -0.14 -3.53
C ILE A 203 -16.02 0.25 -4.88
N ASN A 204 -17.24 0.71 -4.83
CA ASN A 204 -17.94 1.25 -5.98
C ASN A 204 -18.65 2.56 -5.61
N GLN A 205 -18.43 3.64 -6.38
CA GLN A 205 -19.04 4.95 -6.15
C GLN A 205 -19.02 5.40 -4.66
N GLY A 206 -17.85 5.20 -4.02
CA GLY A 206 -17.64 5.61 -2.64
C GLY A 206 -18.25 4.71 -1.57
N ASN A 207 -18.88 3.60 -1.92
CA ASN A 207 -19.48 2.64 -0.98
C ASN A 207 -18.74 1.31 -0.98
N ILE A 208 -18.77 0.60 0.14
CA ILE A 208 -18.31 -0.78 0.22
C ILE A 208 -19.34 -1.70 -0.43
N GLU A 209 -18.99 -2.36 -1.53
CA GLU A 209 -19.79 -3.42 -2.13
C GLU A 209 -19.63 -4.74 -1.38
N GLN A 210 -18.38 -5.11 -1.11
CA GLN A 210 -18.05 -6.30 -0.34
C GLN A 210 -16.66 -6.21 0.28
N PHE A 211 -16.51 -6.77 1.47
CA PHE A 211 -15.23 -7.02 2.12
C PHE A 211 -15.19 -8.46 2.60
N GLY A 212 -14.21 -9.23 2.15
CA GLY A 212 -14.11 -10.66 2.47
C GLY A 212 -12.84 -11.30 1.92
N THR A 213 -12.69 -12.61 2.16
CA THR A 213 -11.59 -13.38 1.57
C THR A 213 -11.79 -13.54 0.06
N PRO A 214 -10.72 -13.80 -0.72
CA PRO A 214 -10.85 -14.11 -2.15
C PRO A 214 -11.92 -15.18 -2.45
N SER A 215 -11.98 -16.24 -1.65
CA SER A 215 -13.00 -17.29 -1.79
C SER A 215 -14.43 -16.76 -1.62
N GLN A 216 -14.66 -15.88 -0.64
CA GLN A 216 -15.98 -15.25 -0.44
C GLN A 216 -16.35 -14.31 -1.59
N ILE A 217 -15.38 -13.55 -2.12
CA ILE A 217 -15.63 -12.67 -3.27
C ILE A 217 -16.05 -13.47 -4.50
N ILE A 218 -15.37 -14.58 -4.78
CA ILE A 218 -15.62 -15.42 -5.96
C ILE A 218 -16.91 -16.25 -5.83
N ASN A 219 -17.10 -16.91 -4.68
CA ASN A 219 -18.16 -17.91 -4.52
C ASN A 219 -19.46 -17.34 -3.94
N GLU A 220 -19.39 -16.19 -3.25
CA GLU A 220 -20.51 -15.56 -2.55
C GLU A 220 -20.60 -14.05 -2.86
N PRO A 221 -20.64 -13.65 -4.16
CA PRO A 221 -20.69 -12.23 -4.52
C PRO A 221 -21.98 -11.59 -4.02
N LYS A 222 -21.88 -10.45 -3.31
CA LYS A 222 -23.02 -9.77 -2.68
C LYS A 222 -23.85 -8.92 -3.67
N SER A 223 -23.28 -8.58 -4.83
CA SER A 223 -23.97 -7.80 -5.86
C SER A 223 -23.56 -8.26 -7.27
N GLU A 224 -24.36 -7.92 -8.28
CA GLU A 224 -23.98 -8.13 -9.68
C GLU A 224 -22.70 -7.37 -10.05
N PHE A 225 -22.43 -6.25 -9.39
CA PHE A 225 -21.18 -5.51 -9.57
C PHE A 225 -19.97 -6.35 -9.16
N VAL A 226 -20.02 -6.97 -7.97
CA VAL A 226 -18.95 -7.84 -7.48
C VAL A 226 -18.76 -9.06 -8.39
N LYS A 227 -19.85 -9.64 -8.87
CA LYS A 227 -19.83 -10.83 -9.76
C LYS A 227 -19.16 -10.55 -11.10
N ASN A 228 -19.22 -9.31 -11.56
CA ASN A 228 -18.66 -8.90 -12.86
C ASN A 228 -17.21 -8.40 -12.76
N PHE A 229 -16.64 -8.41 -11.57
CA PHE A 229 -15.23 -8.18 -11.33
C PHE A 229 -14.43 -9.47 -11.48
#